data_fb72df610345a07a9a2054d9abcbac46
#
_entry.id   fb72df610345a07a9a2054d9abcbac46
#
_cell.length_a   1.000
_cell.length_b   1.000
_cell.length_c   1.000
_cell.angle_alpha   90.00
_cell.angle_beta   90.00
_cell.angle_gamma   90.00
#
_symmetry.space_group_name_H-M   'P 1'
#
loop_
_entity.id
_entity.type
_entity.pdbx_description
1 polymer ?
#
loop_
_entity_poly.entity_id
_entity_poly.type
_entity_poly.pdbx_seq_one_letter_code
_entity_poly.pdbx_strand_id
1 'polypeptide(L)'
;MRSDIKSYTLSGMGCSASALAIDMAQNLLKIHRNSHAIVLSTEILSNGFYSGNDRSKLLLNCLFRTGSAAILLSNTKEAKEYSKYKLLRTLRTQRAFEDKAYHSAFREEDSEGKLGFTLKRDLLQVAGETLKSNITVLGSSMLPLSEKVWHGVSIFWKKIY
;
A
#
# COMPACT_ATOMS: atom_id res chain seq x y z
N MET A 1 4.71 -22.11 -19.26
CA MET A 1 4.52 -22.12 -17.79
C MET A 1 4.17 -23.53 -17.35
N ARG A 2 4.51 -23.90 -16.13
CA ARG A 2 4.09 -25.20 -15.54
C ARG A 2 2.56 -25.24 -15.40
N SER A 3 1.94 -26.38 -15.56
CA SER A 3 0.48 -26.54 -15.49
C SER A 3 -0.08 -26.42 -14.06
N ASP A 4 0.78 -26.55 -13.05
CA ASP A 4 0.41 -26.51 -11.62
C ASP A 4 0.56 -25.12 -10.99
N ILE A 5 0.85 -24.08 -11.78
CA ILE A 5 0.95 -22.71 -11.28
C ILE A 5 -0.43 -22.20 -10.85
N LYS A 6 -0.52 -21.75 -9.61
CA LYS A 6 -1.69 -21.05 -9.09
C LYS A 6 -1.56 -19.55 -9.40
N SER A 7 -2.57 -19.00 -10.05
CA SER A 7 -2.63 -17.60 -10.42
C SER A 7 -3.81 -16.91 -9.74
N TYR A 8 -3.58 -15.74 -9.20
CA TYR A 8 -4.58 -14.89 -8.53
C TYR A 8 -4.52 -13.50 -9.11
N THR A 9 -5.68 -12.94 -9.45
CA THR A 9 -5.78 -11.56 -9.92
C THR A 9 -6.45 -10.69 -8.87
N LEU A 10 -5.76 -9.65 -8.43
CA LEU A 10 -6.29 -8.64 -7.51
C LEU A 10 -6.55 -7.36 -8.29
N SER A 11 -7.81 -6.94 -8.36
CA SER A 11 -8.25 -5.75 -9.08
C SER A 11 -9.25 -4.94 -8.26
N GLY A 12 -9.54 -3.71 -8.67
CA GLY A 12 -10.52 -2.84 -8.02
C GLY A 12 -10.09 -2.24 -6.69
N MET A 13 -8.82 -2.38 -6.30
CA MET A 13 -8.27 -1.93 -5.01
C MET A 13 -7.33 -0.73 -5.13
N GLY A 14 -7.15 -0.21 -6.36
CA GLY A 14 -6.23 0.88 -6.63
C GLY A 14 -4.81 0.58 -6.14
N CYS A 15 -4.13 1.61 -5.65
CA CYS A 15 -2.72 1.52 -5.20
C CYS A 15 -2.50 0.56 -4.01
N SER A 16 -3.53 0.20 -3.27
CA SER A 16 -3.42 -0.75 -2.15
C SER A 16 -3.23 -2.20 -2.59
N ALA A 17 -3.55 -2.53 -3.85
CA ALA A 17 -3.49 -3.89 -4.38
C ALA A 17 -2.11 -4.55 -4.22
N SER A 18 -1.03 -3.79 -4.42
CA SER A 18 0.34 -4.31 -4.28
C SER A 18 0.66 -4.76 -2.86
N ALA A 19 0.28 -3.98 -1.85
CA ALA A 19 0.47 -4.34 -0.44
C ALA A 19 -0.39 -5.54 -0.05
N LEU A 20 -1.63 -5.61 -0.54
CA LEU A 20 -2.52 -6.75 -0.36
C LEU A 20 -1.99 -8.03 -1.01
N ALA A 21 -1.41 -7.91 -2.21
CA ALA A 21 -0.80 -9.02 -2.92
C ALA A 21 0.41 -9.60 -2.16
N ILE A 22 1.25 -8.74 -1.56
CA ILE A 22 2.39 -9.18 -0.73
C ILE A 22 1.88 -9.94 0.51
N ASP A 23 0.88 -9.41 1.20
CA ASP A 23 0.27 -10.05 2.38
C ASP A 23 -0.35 -11.42 2.01
N MET A 24 -1.09 -11.46 0.91
CA MET A 24 -1.66 -12.70 0.38
C MET A 24 -0.57 -13.72 0.04
N ALA A 25 0.47 -13.30 -0.68
CA ALA A 25 1.59 -14.16 -1.05
C ALA A 25 2.32 -14.70 0.20
N GLN A 26 2.54 -13.86 1.22
CA GLN A 26 3.11 -14.29 2.50
C GLN A 26 2.25 -15.37 3.17
N ASN A 27 0.93 -15.22 3.15
CA ASN A 27 0.03 -16.19 3.77
C ASN A 27 -0.03 -17.50 2.97
N LEU A 28 -0.01 -17.44 1.63
CA LEU A 28 0.08 -18.62 0.78
C LEU A 28 1.39 -19.38 1.00
N LEU A 29 2.51 -18.69 1.14
CA LEU A 29 3.81 -19.31 1.41
C LEU A 29 3.90 -19.94 2.81
N LYS A 30 3.07 -19.55 3.78
CA LYS A 30 2.97 -20.26 5.08
C LYS A 30 2.30 -21.63 4.93
N ILE A 31 1.36 -21.74 3.98
CA ILE A 31 0.61 -22.98 3.72
C ILE A 31 1.41 -23.90 2.77
N HIS A 32 1.99 -23.33 1.72
CA HIS A 32 2.76 -24.04 0.71
C HIS A 32 4.26 -24.00 1.05
N ARG A 33 4.79 -25.14 1.49
CA ARG A 33 6.22 -25.26 1.81
C ARG A 33 7.05 -25.36 0.54
N ASN A 34 8.30 -24.94 0.64
CA ASN A 34 9.31 -25.05 -0.44
C ASN A 34 8.81 -24.48 -1.77
N SER A 35 8.28 -23.27 -1.72
CA SER A 35 7.59 -22.64 -2.83
C SER A 35 8.06 -21.19 -3.07
N HIS A 36 7.78 -20.72 -4.26
CA HIS A 36 8.02 -19.35 -4.67
C HIS A 36 6.70 -18.67 -5.03
N ALA A 37 6.59 -17.38 -4.77
CA ALA A 37 5.48 -16.55 -5.20
C ALA A 37 6.03 -15.30 -5.90
N ILE A 38 5.49 -14.98 -7.06
CA ILE A 38 5.79 -13.74 -7.78
C ILE A 38 4.58 -12.82 -7.62
N VAL A 39 4.82 -11.66 -7.03
CA VAL A 39 3.84 -10.56 -7.01
C VAL A 39 4.20 -9.63 -8.16
N LEU A 40 3.35 -9.60 -9.18
CA LEU A 40 3.46 -8.70 -10.31
C LEU A 40 2.47 -7.56 -10.13
N SER A 41 2.99 -6.36 -9.95
CA SER A 41 2.21 -5.14 -9.83
C SER A 41 2.38 -4.34 -11.12
N THR A 42 1.26 -4.00 -11.76
CA THR A 42 1.27 -3.19 -12.97
C THR A 42 0.07 -2.26 -12.98
N GLU A 43 0.23 -1.07 -13.53
CA GLU A 43 -0.83 -0.09 -13.65
C GLU A 43 -0.85 0.49 -15.07
N ILE A 44 -2.06 0.60 -15.62
CA ILE A 44 -2.34 1.30 -16.87
C ILE A 44 -3.17 2.54 -16.56
N LEU A 45 -2.76 3.69 -17.08
CA LEU A 45 -3.39 4.97 -16.75
C LEU A 45 -4.55 5.34 -17.69
N SER A 46 -4.74 4.61 -18.79
CA SER A 46 -5.76 4.93 -19.80
C SER A 46 -7.17 5.04 -19.22
N ASN A 47 -7.52 4.17 -18.28
CA ASN A 47 -8.84 4.17 -17.64
C ASN A 47 -9.07 5.31 -16.63
N GLY A 48 -8.00 5.93 -16.17
CA GLY A 48 -8.02 7.04 -15.22
C GLY A 48 -7.67 8.39 -15.86
N PHE A 49 -7.32 8.40 -17.14
CA PHE A 49 -6.96 9.62 -17.86
C PHE A 49 -8.19 10.52 -17.98
N TYR A 50 -8.07 11.74 -17.48
CA TYR A 50 -9.13 12.74 -17.58
C TYR A 50 -8.90 13.63 -18.81
N SER A 51 -9.89 13.68 -19.69
CA SER A 51 -9.86 14.44 -20.95
C SER A 51 -10.58 15.79 -20.89
N GLY A 52 -11.06 16.19 -19.72
CA GLY A 52 -11.76 17.46 -19.51
C GLY A 52 -10.84 18.60 -19.08
N ASN A 53 -11.47 19.72 -18.70
CA ASN A 53 -10.79 20.98 -18.35
C ASN A 53 -10.83 21.30 -16.84
N ASP A 54 -11.43 20.45 -16.01
CA ASP A 54 -11.47 20.66 -14.56
C ASP A 54 -10.08 20.47 -13.95
N ARG A 55 -9.50 21.54 -13.43
CA ARG A 55 -8.15 21.54 -12.83
C ARG A 55 -8.01 20.57 -11.67
N SER A 56 -9.07 20.35 -10.90
CA SER A 56 -9.05 19.42 -9.76
C SER A 56 -8.81 17.98 -10.19
N LYS A 57 -9.24 17.61 -11.39
CA LYS A 57 -9.12 16.27 -11.98
C LYS A 57 -7.86 16.08 -12.81
N LEU A 58 -7.26 17.17 -13.32
CA LEU A 58 -6.02 17.13 -14.10
C LEU A 58 -4.79 16.72 -13.29
N LEU A 59 -4.83 16.86 -11.95
CA LEU A 59 -3.71 16.54 -11.08
C LEU A 59 -3.23 15.09 -11.25
N LEU A 60 -4.17 14.16 -11.43
CA LEU A 60 -3.85 12.76 -11.67
C LEU A 60 -3.03 12.57 -12.95
N ASN A 61 -3.42 13.23 -14.04
CA ASN A 61 -2.71 13.16 -15.32
C ASN A 61 -1.26 13.70 -15.23
N CYS A 62 -1.02 14.64 -14.32
CA CYS A 62 0.29 15.26 -14.13
C CYS A 62 1.24 14.38 -13.30
N LEU A 63 0.73 13.71 -12.27
CA LEU A 63 1.54 13.01 -11.28
C LEU A 63 1.74 11.53 -11.60
N PHE A 64 0.72 10.86 -12.12
CA PHE A 64 0.77 9.41 -12.28
C PHE A 64 1.38 9.00 -13.62
N ARG A 65 2.13 7.91 -13.60
CA ARG A 65 2.76 7.31 -14.78
C ARG A 65 2.54 5.81 -14.79
N THR A 66 2.45 5.23 -15.99
CA THR A 66 2.43 3.78 -16.17
C THR A 66 3.73 3.18 -15.68
N GLY A 67 3.63 2.08 -14.97
CA GLY A 67 4.79 1.35 -14.48
C GLY A 67 4.44 -0.04 -14.03
N SER A 68 5.46 -0.83 -13.75
CA SER A 68 5.30 -2.18 -13.22
C SER A 68 6.45 -2.52 -12.28
N ALA A 69 6.17 -3.44 -11.36
CA ALA A 69 7.16 -4.00 -10.46
C ALA A 69 6.89 -5.49 -10.25
N ALA A 70 7.94 -6.27 -10.12
CA ALA A 70 7.87 -7.69 -9.79
C ALA A 70 8.64 -7.96 -8.50
N ILE A 71 8.01 -8.66 -7.55
CA ILE A 71 8.60 -9.04 -6.28
C ILE A 71 8.56 -10.55 -6.19
N LEU A 72 9.74 -11.18 -6.06
CA LEU A 72 9.87 -12.60 -5.80
C LEU A 72 9.94 -12.84 -4.30
N LEU A 73 8.99 -13.60 -3.78
CA LEU A 73 8.96 -14.10 -2.41
C LEU A 73 9.21 -15.59 -2.40
N SER A 74 9.94 -16.08 -1.43
CA SER A 74 10.25 -17.49 -1.31
C SER A 74 10.36 -17.94 0.16
N ASN A 75 10.00 -19.19 0.42
CA ASN A 75 10.20 -19.84 1.71
C ASN A 75 11.16 -21.04 1.61
N THR A 76 11.90 -21.16 0.49
CA THR A 76 12.91 -22.23 0.32
C THR A 76 14.19 -21.89 1.07
N LYS A 77 14.96 -22.93 1.43
CA LYS A 77 16.23 -22.76 2.14
C LYS A 77 17.28 -22.08 1.23
N GLU A 78 17.33 -22.48 -0.02
CA GLU A 78 18.27 -21.97 -1.02
C GLU A 78 18.07 -20.47 -1.27
N ALA A 79 16.80 -20.03 -1.37
CA ALA A 79 16.49 -18.62 -1.58
C ALA A 79 16.96 -17.73 -0.43
N LYS A 80 17.09 -18.26 0.79
CA LYS A 80 17.54 -17.51 1.96
C LYS A 80 18.96 -16.96 1.81
N GLU A 81 19.83 -17.68 1.10
CA GLU A 81 21.23 -17.29 0.90
C GLU A 81 21.38 -16.14 -0.10
N TYR A 82 20.46 -16.06 -1.07
CA TYR A 82 20.48 -15.05 -2.13
C TYR A 82 19.50 -13.91 -1.92
N SER A 83 18.70 -13.96 -0.85
CA SER A 83 17.69 -12.96 -0.58
C SER A 83 18.28 -11.65 -0.06
N LYS A 84 17.93 -10.53 -0.69
CA LYS A 84 18.32 -9.19 -0.23
C LYS A 84 17.64 -8.80 1.08
N TYR A 85 16.40 -9.26 1.28
CA TYR A 85 15.57 -8.91 2.43
C TYR A 85 14.81 -10.11 2.96
N LYS A 86 14.47 -10.07 4.24
CA LYS A 86 13.57 -11.02 4.89
C LYS A 86 12.28 -10.28 5.25
N LEU A 87 11.16 -10.74 4.72
CA LEU A 87 9.84 -10.23 5.11
C LEU A 87 9.49 -10.79 6.50
N LEU A 88 9.49 -9.92 7.50
CA LEU A 88 9.22 -10.31 8.88
C LEU A 88 7.73 -10.21 9.20
N ARG A 89 7.10 -9.11 8.78
CA ARG A 89 5.71 -8.79 9.13
C ARG A 89 5.09 -7.85 8.11
N THR A 90 3.80 -8.00 7.91
CA THR A 90 2.94 -7.05 7.21
C THR A 90 1.91 -6.48 8.18
N LEU A 91 1.59 -5.22 8.05
CA LEU A 91 0.52 -4.55 8.78
C LEU A 91 -0.27 -3.71 7.80
N ARG A 92 -1.57 -3.90 7.77
CA ARG A 92 -2.50 -3.13 6.96
C ARG A 92 -3.36 -2.24 7.84
N THR A 93 -3.50 -0.99 7.47
CA THR A 93 -4.39 -0.03 8.13
C THR A 93 -5.39 0.47 7.11
N GLN A 94 -6.67 0.38 7.43
CA GLN A 94 -7.77 0.86 6.60
C GLN A 94 -8.54 1.92 7.37
N ARG A 95 -8.87 3.02 6.70
CA ARG A 95 -9.68 4.12 7.26
C ARG A 95 -10.86 4.49 6.35
N ALA A 96 -11.23 3.65 5.39
CA ALA A 96 -12.34 3.92 4.47
C ALA A 96 -13.72 4.03 5.16
N PHE A 97 -13.82 3.63 6.44
CA PHE A 97 -15.00 3.80 7.28
C PHE A 97 -15.19 5.24 7.82
N GLU A 98 -14.17 6.08 7.69
CA GLU A 98 -14.23 7.48 8.08
C GLU A 98 -14.66 8.33 6.88
N ASP A 99 -15.72 9.13 7.00
CA ASP A 99 -16.26 9.95 5.91
C ASP A 99 -15.20 10.87 5.30
N LYS A 100 -14.36 11.48 6.12
CA LYS A 100 -13.27 12.34 5.65
C LYS A 100 -12.26 11.56 4.78
N ALA A 101 -11.91 10.35 5.17
CA ALA A 101 -11.00 9.50 4.41
C ALA A 101 -11.65 9.02 3.11
N TYR A 102 -12.89 8.57 3.18
CA TYR A 102 -13.66 8.13 2.02
C TYR A 102 -13.81 9.23 0.96
N HIS A 103 -14.17 10.45 1.39
CA HIS A 103 -14.39 11.58 0.50
C HIS A 103 -13.11 12.35 0.12
N SER A 104 -11.92 11.92 0.56
CA SER A 104 -10.66 12.57 0.23
C SER A 104 -10.18 12.31 -1.21
N ALA A 105 -10.59 11.17 -1.80
CA ALA A 105 -10.31 10.81 -3.18
C ALA A 105 -11.49 10.00 -3.73
N PHE A 106 -12.11 10.46 -4.80
CA PHE A 106 -13.26 9.78 -5.40
C PHE A 106 -13.34 10.05 -6.90
N ARG A 107 -14.09 9.20 -7.58
CA ARG A 107 -14.32 9.30 -9.02
C ARG A 107 -15.71 9.88 -9.27
N GLU A 108 -15.78 10.93 -10.08
CA GLU A 108 -17.02 11.61 -10.43
C GLU A 108 -16.96 12.18 -11.83
N GLU A 109 -18.13 12.52 -12.38
CA GLU A 109 -18.24 13.25 -13.63
C GLU A 109 -18.09 14.76 -13.38
N ASP A 110 -17.57 15.46 -14.38
CA ASP A 110 -17.58 16.91 -14.41
C ASP A 110 -18.90 17.44 -15.02
N SER A 111 -18.99 18.77 -15.20
CA SER A 111 -20.17 19.43 -15.78
C SER A 111 -20.45 19.03 -17.25
N GLU A 112 -19.47 18.43 -17.95
CA GLU A 112 -19.58 17.94 -19.30
C GLU A 112 -19.79 16.42 -19.37
N GLY A 113 -19.98 15.73 -18.22
CA GLY A 113 -20.15 14.28 -18.16
C GLY A 113 -18.86 13.49 -18.33
N LYS A 114 -17.68 14.14 -18.23
CA LYS A 114 -16.39 13.46 -18.35
C LYS A 114 -15.95 12.93 -16.97
N LEU A 115 -15.67 11.63 -16.91
CA LEU A 115 -15.19 10.98 -15.69
C LEU A 115 -13.75 11.37 -15.36
N GLY A 116 -13.52 11.74 -14.09
CA GLY A 116 -12.21 12.03 -13.57
C GLY A 116 -12.08 11.68 -12.09
N PHE A 117 -10.86 11.71 -11.57
CA PHE A 117 -10.58 11.54 -10.15
C PHE A 117 -10.38 12.90 -9.49
N THR A 118 -11.20 13.19 -8.51
CA THR A 118 -11.04 14.38 -7.65
C THR A 118 -10.21 14.01 -6.44
N LEU A 119 -9.06 14.69 -6.27
CA LEU A 119 -8.18 14.58 -5.11
C LEU A 119 -8.33 15.82 -4.24
N LYS A 120 -8.95 15.68 -3.07
CA LYS A 120 -9.13 16.80 -2.13
C LYS A 120 -7.84 17.05 -1.34
N ARG A 121 -7.70 18.27 -0.82
CA ARG A 121 -6.55 18.65 0.04
C ARG A 121 -6.45 17.80 1.30
N ASP A 122 -7.58 17.33 1.82
CA ASP A 122 -7.65 16.45 2.98
C ASP A 122 -6.92 15.11 2.78
N LEU A 123 -6.71 14.68 1.51
CA LEU A 123 -6.02 13.44 1.20
C LEU A 123 -4.64 13.35 1.86
N LEU A 124 -3.86 14.44 1.83
CA LEU A 124 -2.53 14.47 2.44
C LEU A 124 -2.60 14.33 3.96
N GLN A 125 -3.57 14.97 4.59
CA GLN A 125 -3.78 14.86 6.04
C GLN A 125 -4.19 13.43 6.40
N VAL A 126 -5.18 12.87 5.71
CA VAL A 126 -5.65 11.49 5.93
C VAL A 126 -4.52 10.48 5.73
N ALA A 127 -3.72 10.65 4.67
CA ALA A 127 -2.56 9.80 4.41
C ALA A 127 -1.52 9.89 5.53
N GLY A 128 -1.20 11.09 6.00
CA GLY A 128 -0.27 11.33 7.11
C GLY A 128 -0.74 10.71 8.42
N GLU A 129 -2.00 10.88 8.77
CA GLU A 129 -2.60 10.28 9.96
C GLU A 129 -2.64 8.75 9.89
N THR A 130 -2.97 8.20 8.71
CA THR A 130 -2.99 6.75 8.47
C THR A 130 -1.59 6.16 8.60
N LEU A 131 -0.59 6.82 8.00
CA LEU A 131 0.81 6.41 8.07
C LEU A 131 1.31 6.45 9.51
N LYS A 132 1.03 7.54 10.25
CA LYS A 132 1.39 7.69 11.67
C LYS A 132 0.81 6.55 12.50
N SER A 133 -0.49 6.27 12.35
CA SER A 133 -1.16 5.17 13.05
C SER A 133 -0.53 3.82 12.73
N ASN A 134 -0.30 3.54 11.44
CA ASN A 134 0.32 2.29 10.98
C ASN A 134 1.74 2.11 11.54
N ILE A 135 2.60 3.13 11.42
CA ILE A 135 3.98 3.09 11.92
C ILE A 135 4.01 2.92 13.45
N THR A 136 3.10 3.55 14.19
CA THR A 136 3.03 3.39 15.65
C THR A 136 2.74 1.95 16.05
N VAL A 137 1.76 1.31 15.41
CA VAL A 137 1.42 -0.09 15.68
C VAL A 137 2.54 -1.02 15.20
N LEU A 138 3.08 -0.81 14.02
CA LEU A 138 4.18 -1.61 13.48
C LEU A 138 5.42 -1.51 14.36
N GLY A 139 5.83 -0.29 14.71
CA GLY A 139 6.98 -0.02 15.58
C GLY A 139 6.83 -0.66 16.96
N SER A 140 5.64 -0.52 17.58
CA SER A 140 5.37 -1.15 18.87
C SER A 140 5.52 -2.68 18.85
N SER A 141 5.36 -3.30 17.68
CA SER A 141 5.47 -4.75 17.53
C SER A 141 6.86 -5.24 17.12
N MET A 142 7.71 -4.37 16.58
CA MET A 142 9.01 -4.72 16.00
C MET A 142 10.21 -4.21 16.81
N LEU A 143 10.04 -3.07 17.48
CA LEU A 143 11.12 -2.45 18.24
C LEU A 143 11.49 -3.27 19.50
N PRO A 144 12.78 -3.39 19.81
CA PRO A 144 13.27 -3.93 21.07
C PRO A 144 12.69 -3.16 22.27
N LEU A 145 12.64 -3.80 23.43
CA LEU A 145 12.11 -3.17 24.64
C LEU A 145 12.88 -1.90 25.02
N SER A 146 14.19 -1.89 24.84
CA SER A 146 15.06 -0.71 25.06
C SER A 146 14.60 0.51 24.27
N GLU A 147 14.31 0.33 22.98
CA GLU A 147 13.83 1.41 22.11
C GLU A 147 12.43 1.90 22.50
N LYS A 148 11.57 0.99 22.93
CA LYS A 148 10.23 1.35 23.43
C LYS A 148 10.31 2.19 24.69
N VAL A 149 11.17 1.82 25.63
CA VAL A 149 11.41 2.57 26.89
C VAL A 149 11.99 3.94 26.56
N TRP A 150 13.04 4.00 25.71
CA TRP A 150 13.63 5.27 25.28
C TRP A 150 12.64 6.20 24.61
N HIS A 151 11.79 5.66 23.74
CA HIS A 151 10.72 6.43 23.09
C HIS A 151 9.72 6.97 24.10
N GLY A 152 9.30 6.15 25.07
CA GLY A 152 8.41 6.57 26.16
C GLY A 152 9.01 7.71 27.00
N VAL A 153 10.27 7.58 27.39
CA VAL A 153 11.00 8.62 28.12
C VAL A 153 11.10 9.92 27.30
N SER A 154 11.39 9.82 25.99
CA SER A 154 11.50 11.00 25.12
C SER A 154 10.17 11.75 24.96
N ILE A 155 9.07 11.04 24.89
CA ILE A 155 7.72 11.65 24.84
C ILE A 155 7.40 12.35 26.16
N PHE A 156 7.71 11.69 27.27
CA PHE A 156 7.48 12.25 28.61
C PHE A 156 8.30 13.53 28.81
N TRP A 157 9.57 13.52 28.38
CA TRP A 157 10.47 14.69 28.46
C TRP A 157 9.96 15.88 27.65
N LYS A 158 9.50 15.64 26.40
CA LYS A 158 8.91 16.65 25.54
C LYS A 158 7.57 17.24 26.03
N LYS A 159 6.92 16.57 26.97
CA LYS A 159 5.64 17.01 27.54
C LYS A 159 5.83 17.88 28.79
N ILE A 160 7.03 17.82 29.39
CA ILE A 160 7.39 18.58 30.59
C ILE A 160 8.10 19.88 30.22
N TYR A 161 8.85 19.88 29.14
CA TYR A 161 9.56 21.02 28.58
C TYR A 161 8.96 21.44 27.22
#